data_1009298025c0f9754e79d32c2512de27
#
_entry.id   1009298025c0f9754e79d32c2512de27
#
_cell.length_a   1.000
_cell.length_b   1.000
_cell.length_c   1.000
_cell.angle_alpha   90.00
_cell.angle_beta   90.00
_cell.angle_gamma   90.00
#
_symmetry.space_group_name_H-M   'P 1'
#
loop_
_entity.id
_entity.type
_entity.pdbx_description
1 polymer ?
#
loop_
_entity_poly.entity_id
_entity_poly.type
_entity_poly.pdbx_seq_one_letter_code
_entity_poly.pdbx_strand_id
1 'polypeptide(L)'
;SVDLDYSVVNAGDIVVVMPGHIHSIIQNESDSCEYENILFNLDMLVSRQCDYDTVSFFNGISGFKGYCPPVISKTAPHYSDLIHYIDEADNICKYFPDGYRLKIRACLFNFFFELNAHFYTHTDMSVHLSDDKMDKLKLVLNYIEKNFARAISIEEIAQWCHFSQSHFMKFFKNCTGTSFVTYLNDYRLIIAARILKTTTHPVIIVASDCGFDNISYFNRKFKEKYGVSPR
;
A
#
# COMPACT_ATOMS: atom_id res chain seq x y z
N SER A 1 -6.20 -3.50 9.47
CA SER A 1 -6.66 -2.11 9.59
C SER A 1 -6.41 -1.34 8.31
N VAL A 2 -7.23 -0.34 8.04
CA VAL A 2 -7.00 0.67 7.00
C VAL A 2 -7.06 2.02 7.71
N ASP A 3 -6.03 2.87 7.52
CA ASP A 3 -5.88 4.18 8.17
C ASP A 3 -6.07 4.15 9.69
N LEU A 4 -5.56 3.11 10.34
CA LEU A 4 -5.68 2.83 11.78
C LEU A 4 -7.09 2.40 12.25
N ASP A 5 -8.08 2.36 11.38
CA ASP A 5 -9.39 1.78 11.70
C ASP A 5 -9.30 0.25 11.59
N TYR A 6 -9.67 -0.41 12.68
CA TYR A 6 -9.62 -1.87 12.77
C TYR A 6 -10.97 -2.48 12.41
N SER A 7 -10.95 -3.38 11.43
CA SER A 7 -12.12 -4.16 11.03
C SER A 7 -11.77 -5.64 11.05
N VAL A 8 -12.71 -6.47 11.46
CA VAL A 8 -12.59 -7.92 11.32
C VAL A 8 -12.94 -8.29 9.88
N VAL A 9 -12.11 -9.12 9.27
CA VAL A 9 -12.28 -9.61 7.91
C VAL A 9 -12.48 -11.12 7.96
N ASN A 10 -13.52 -11.59 7.30
CA ASN A 10 -13.86 -13.00 7.22
C ASN A 10 -13.53 -13.59 5.85
N ALA A 11 -13.51 -14.91 5.75
CA ALA A 11 -13.28 -15.59 4.48
C ALA A 11 -14.33 -15.18 3.43
N GLY A 12 -13.84 -14.71 2.30
CA GLY A 12 -14.63 -14.22 1.18
C GLY A 12 -14.94 -12.71 1.21
N ASP A 13 -14.54 -11.98 2.24
CA ASP A 13 -14.67 -10.52 2.24
C ASP A 13 -13.64 -9.87 1.32
N ILE A 14 -14.01 -8.76 0.69
CA ILE A 14 -13.09 -7.95 -0.14
C ILE A 14 -12.61 -6.77 0.69
N VAL A 15 -11.28 -6.57 0.74
CA VAL A 15 -10.68 -5.38 1.34
C VAL A 15 -10.21 -4.45 0.23
N VAL A 16 -10.76 -3.25 0.19
CA VAL A 16 -10.38 -2.21 -0.79
C VAL A 16 -9.49 -1.19 -0.11
N VAL A 17 -8.26 -1.06 -0.58
CA VAL A 17 -7.32 -0.06 -0.09
C VAL A 17 -7.09 0.96 -1.19
N MET A 18 -7.59 2.16 -0.98
CA MET A 18 -7.47 3.25 -1.95
C MET A 18 -6.05 3.84 -1.96
N PRO A 19 -5.64 4.51 -3.05
CA PRO A 19 -4.35 5.19 -3.11
C PRO A 19 -4.14 6.15 -1.93
N GLY A 20 -2.96 6.10 -1.31
CA GLY A 20 -2.60 6.96 -0.19
C GLY A 20 -3.15 6.50 1.17
N HIS A 21 -3.90 5.40 1.24
CA HIS A 21 -4.30 4.78 2.51
C HIS A 21 -3.24 3.82 3.02
N ILE A 22 -3.03 3.84 4.33
CA ILE A 22 -2.11 2.93 5.02
C ILE A 22 -2.91 1.73 5.50
N HIS A 23 -2.40 0.53 5.27
CA HIS A 23 -3.08 -0.68 5.73
C HIS A 23 -2.11 -1.65 6.42
N SER A 24 -2.65 -2.44 7.32
CA SER A 24 -1.96 -3.57 7.93
C SER A 24 -2.93 -4.74 8.17
N ILE A 25 -2.40 -5.95 8.08
CA ILE A 25 -3.12 -7.17 8.40
C ILE A 25 -2.52 -7.71 9.69
N ILE A 26 -3.37 -7.97 10.68
CA ILE A 26 -2.99 -8.58 11.96
C ILE A 26 -3.74 -9.90 12.05
N GLN A 27 -3.00 -10.97 12.21
CA GLN A 27 -3.55 -12.32 12.41
C GLN A 27 -3.74 -12.58 13.90
N ASN A 28 -4.87 -13.17 14.26
CA ASN A 28 -5.04 -13.71 15.61
C ASN A 28 -4.20 -14.98 15.79
N GLU A 29 -3.69 -15.21 16.98
CA GLU A 29 -2.76 -16.31 17.27
C GLU A 29 -3.32 -17.72 16.95
N SER A 30 -4.64 -17.88 16.87
CA SER A 30 -5.33 -19.17 16.67
C SER A 30 -5.79 -19.43 15.22
N ASP A 31 -5.78 -18.43 14.35
CA ASP A 31 -6.43 -18.51 13.05
C ASP A 31 -5.41 -18.49 11.89
N SER A 32 -5.61 -19.32 10.88
CA SER A 32 -4.88 -19.22 9.61
C SER A 32 -5.69 -18.38 8.63
N CYS A 33 -5.03 -17.48 7.90
CA CYS A 33 -5.65 -16.66 6.87
C CYS A 33 -4.85 -16.77 5.58
N GLU A 34 -5.49 -17.24 4.52
CA GLU A 34 -4.99 -17.10 3.15
C GLU A 34 -5.71 -15.92 2.49
N TYR A 35 -4.96 -15.06 1.82
CA TYR A 35 -5.53 -13.94 1.10
C TYR A 35 -4.78 -13.71 -0.23
N GLU A 36 -5.49 -13.20 -1.20
CA GLU A 36 -4.96 -12.82 -2.49
C GLU A 36 -4.86 -11.29 -2.58
N ASN A 37 -3.74 -10.79 -3.09
CA ASN A 37 -3.52 -9.37 -3.32
C ASN A 37 -3.55 -9.05 -4.81
N ILE A 38 -4.46 -8.17 -5.22
CA ILE A 38 -4.49 -7.58 -6.55
C ILE A 38 -3.94 -6.16 -6.44
N LEU A 39 -2.70 -5.98 -6.89
CA LEU A 39 -2.01 -4.69 -6.87
C LEU A 39 -1.86 -4.16 -8.30
N PHE A 40 -2.33 -2.96 -8.53
CA PHE A 40 -2.17 -2.29 -9.83
C PHE A 40 -2.05 -0.77 -9.64
N ASN A 41 -1.44 -0.12 -10.64
CA ASN A 41 -1.38 1.33 -10.68
C ASN A 41 -2.62 1.86 -11.40
N LEU A 42 -3.33 2.83 -10.82
CA LEU A 42 -4.45 3.51 -11.47
C LEU A 42 -4.08 4.14 -12.81
N ASP A 43 -2.81 4.52 -13.01
CA ASP A 43 -2.32 5.00 -14.31
C ASP A 43 -2.50 3.97 -15.45
N MET A 44 -2.70 2.69 -15.11
CA MET A 44 -3.06 1.67 -16.11
C MET A 44 -4.45 1.90 -16.71
N LEU A 45 -5.34 2.53 -15.95
CA LEU A 45 -6.72 2.79 -16.33
C LEU A 45 -6.88 4.19 -16.93
N VAL A 46 -6.01 5.13 -16.52
CA VAL A 46 -6.02 6.52 -16.99
C VAL A 46 -4.85 6.72 -17.95
N SER A 47 -5.10 6.72 -19.25
CA SER A 47 -4.06 7.06 -20.23
C SER A 47 -3.93 8.58 -20.41
N ARG A 48 -2.79 9.05 -20.92
CA ARG A 48 -2.57 10.49 -21.24
C ARG A 48 -3.55 11.05 -22.27
N GLN A 49 -4.30 10.19 -22.97
CA GLN A 49 -5.28 10.51 -23.99
C GLN A 49 -6.70 10.05 -23.60
N CYS A 50 -6.93 9.78 -22.29
CA CYS A 50 -8.27 9.46 -21.82
C CYS A 50 -9.23 10.64 -22.00
N ASP A 51 -10.50 10.31 -22.23
CA ASP A 51 -11.58 11.28 -22.21
C ASP A 51 -11.74 11.91 -20.82
N TYR A 52 -12.41 13.06 -20.81
CA TYR A 52 -12.64 13.83 -19.59
C TYR A 52 -13.39 13.01 -18.52
N ASP A 53 -14.34 12.18 -18.93
CA ASP A 53 -15.18 11.41 -18.00
C ASP A 53 -14.37 10.37 -17.24
N THR A 54 -13.50 9.63 -17.93
CA THR A 54 -12.57 8.66 -17.30
C THR A 54 -11.63 9.34 -16.32
N VAL A 55 -11.01 10.46 -16.74
CA VAL A 55 -10.10 11.24 -15.88
C VAL A 55 -10.83 11.79 -14.66
N SER A 56 -12.03 12.36 -14.87
CA SER A 56 -12.85 12.91 -13.78
C SER A 56 -13.27 11.84 -12.78
N PHE A 57 -13.66 10.67 -13.28
CA PHE A 57 -14.07 9.53 -12.45
C PHE A 57 -12.92 9.08 -11.53
N PHE A 58 -11.75 8.78 -12.08
CA PHE A 58 -10.62 8.32 -11.28
C PHE A 58 -10.00 9.40 -10.39
N ASN A 59 -10.04 10.67 -10.81
CA ASN A 59 -9.67 11.80 -9.94
C ASN A 59 -10.66 11.95 -8.78
N GLY A 60 -11.95 11.65 -8.98
CA GLY A 60 -12.94 11.61 -7.91
C GLY A 60 -12.62 10.56 -6.87
N ILE A 61 -12.27 9.35 -7.33
CA ILE A 61 -11.89 8.23 -6.47
C ILE A 61 -10.56 8.51 -5.75
N SER A 62 -9.52 8.90 -6.49
CA SER A 62 -8.18 9.17 -5.93
C SER A 62 -8.09 10.48 -5.15
N GLY A 63 -8.99 11.43 -5.42
CA GLY A 63 -9.05 12.74 -4.73
C GLY A 63 -9.79 12.73 -3.39
N PHE A 64 -10.16 11.56 -2.86
CA PHE A 64 -10.84 11.40 -1.56
C PHE A 64 -12.15 12.20 -1.42
N LYS A 65 -12.88 12.40 -2.53
CA LYS A 65 -14.15 13.14 -2.52
C LYS A 65 -15.34 12.32 -2.01
N GLY A 66 -15.10 11.13 -1.47
CA GLY A 66 -16.13 10.26 -0.95
C GLY A 66 -15.57 9.16 -0.07
N TYR A 67 -16.43 8.33 0.47
CA TYR A 67 -16.12 7.22 1.35
C TYR A 67 -16.44 5.89 0.66
N CYS A 68 -15.46 5.00 0.62
CA CYS A 68 -15.64 3.59 0.29
C CYS A 68 -15.34 2.77 1.55
N PRO A 69 -16.24 1.90 2.01
CA PRO A 69 -15.94 1.06 3.16
C PRO A 69 -14.71 0.19 2.85
N PRO A 70 -13.73 0.13 3.76
CA PRO A 70 -12.50 -0.63 3.51
C PRO A 70 -12.76 -2.13 3.44
N VAL A 71 -13.85 -2.62 4.04
CA VAL A 71 -14.25 -4.03 4.02
C VAL A 71 -15.64 -4.18 3.43
N ILE A 72 -15.75 -4.97 2.37
CA ILE A 72 -17.01 -5.34 1.74
C ILE A 72 -17.28 -6.80 2.08
N SER A 73 -18.29 -7.03 2.91
CA SER A 73 -18.67 -8.38 3.31
C SER A 73 -19.22 -9.17 2.12
N LYS A 74 -18.92 -10.47 2.07
CA LYS A 74 -19.51 -11.39 1.09
C LYS A 74 -21.05 -11.48 1.15
N THR A 75 -21.66 -11.00 2.24
CA THR A 75 -23.12 -10.94 2.41
C THR A 75 -23.71 -9.58 2.02
N ALA A 76 -22.88 -8.62 1.64
CA ALA A 76 -23.35 -7.31 1.24
C ALA A 76 -24.17 -7.37 -0.06
N PRO A 77 -25.20 -6.53 -0.21
CA PRO A 77 -25.87 -6.34 -1.48
C PRO A 77 -24.85 -6.00 -2.57
N HIS A 78 -25.05 -6.47 -3.79
CA HIS A 78 -24.16 -6.25 -4.94
C HIS A 78 -22.73 -6.79 -4.80
N TYR A 79 -22.43 -7.60 -3.77
CA TYR A 79 -21.12 -8.25 -3.64
C TYR A 79 -20.80 -9.14 -4.86
N SER A 80 -21.82 -9.89 -5.36
CA SER A 80 -21.67 -10.76 -6.53
C SER A 80 -21.22 -10.01 -7.78
N ASP A 81 -21.62 -8.76 -7.92
CA ASP A 81 -21.28 -7.93 -9.07
C ASP A 81 -19.79 -7.53 -9.03
N LEU A 82 -19.25 -7.28 -7.82
CA LEU A 82 -17.83 -6.99 -7.62
C LEU A 82 -16.94 -8.22 -7.81
N ILE A 83 -17.26 -9.33 -7.10
CA ILE A 83 -16.41 -10.51 -7.08
C ILE A 83 -16.31 -11.16 -8.46
N HIS A 84 -17.35 -11.08 -9.27
CA HIS A 84 -17.36 -11.59 -10.64
C HIS A 84 -16.20 -11.05 -11.48
N TYR A 85 -15.89 -9.77 -11.40
CA TYR A 85 -14.80 -9.15 -12.18
C TYR A 85 -13.41 -9.48 -11.63
N ILE A 86 -13.30 -9.71 -10.32
CA ILE A 86 -12.08 -10.19 -9.68
C ILE A 86 -11.80 -11.63 -10.15
N ASP A 87 -12.78 -12.51 -10.06
CA ASP A 87 -12.66 -13.91 -10.48
C ASP A 87 -12.36 -14.04 -11.98
N GLU A 88 -12.98 -13.18 -12.81
CA GLU A 88 -12.70 -13.16 -14.24
C GLU A 88 -11.25 -12.70 -14.51
N ALA A 89 -10.76 -11.68 -13.83
CA ALA A 89 -9.38 -11.22 -13.97
C ALA A 89 -8.38 -12.28 -13.51
N ASP A 90 -8.64 -12.96 -12.38
CA ASP A 90 -7.81 -14.05 -11.88
C ASP A 90 -7.77 -15.23 -12.87
N ASN A 91 -8.93 -15.64 -13.40
CA ASN A 91 -8.97 -16.69 -14.40
C ASN A 91 -8.16 -16.38 -15.66
N ILE A 92 -8.17 -15.12 -16.11
CA ILE A 92 -7.35 -14.68 -17.25
C ILE A 92 -5.86 -14.76 -16.92
N CYS A 93 -5.48 -14.41 -15.68
CA CYS A 93 -4.09 -14.49 -15.21
C CYS A 93 -3.55 -15.94 -15.09
N LYS A 94 -4.41 -16.97 -15.11
CA LYS A 94 -3.97 -18.37 -15.12
C LYS A 94 -3.44 -18.84 -16.50
N TYR A 95 -3.95 -18.25 -17.58
CA TYR A 95 -3.69 -18.74 -18.94
C TYR A 95 -3.06 -17.71 -19.87
N PHE A 96 -3.09 -16.42 -19.52
CA PHE A 96 -2.53 -15.30 -20.30
C PHE A 96 -2.86 -15.35 -21.80
N PRO A 97 -4.14 -15.46 -22.22
CA PRO A 97 -4.50 -15.52 -23.63
C PRO A 97 -4.12 -14.21 -24.35
N ASP A 98 -4.02 -14.27 -25.68
CA ASP A 98 -3.76 -13.05 -26.46
C ASP A 98 -4.76 -11.96 -26.11
N GLY A 99 -4.23 -10.73 -25.87
CA GLY A 99 -5.06 -9.59 -25.44
C GLY A 99 -5.43 -9.59 -23.95
N TYR A 100 -4.89 -10.49 -23.13
CA TYR A 100 -5.21 -10.59 -21.70
C TYR A 100 -5.14 -9.26 -20.94
N ARG A 101 -4.17 -8.40 -21.27
CA ARG A 101 -4.02 -7.08 -20.62
C ARG A 101 -5.20 -6.17 -20.87
N LEU A 102 -5.80 -6.24 -22.07
CA LEU A 102 -7.00 -5.47 -22.40
C LEU A 102 -8.20 -5.98 -21.59
N LYS A 103 -8.32 -7.32 -21.49
CA LYS A 103 -9.40 -7.93 -20.74
C LYS A 103 -9.30 -7.66 -19.24
N ILE A 104 -8.10 -7.73 -18.65
CA ILE A 104 -7.89 -7.34 -17.24
C ILE A 104 -8.28 -5.87 -17.00
N ARG A 105 -7.90 -4.96 -17.92
CA ARG A 105 -8.32 -3.55 -17.82
C ARG A 105 -9.84 -3.41 -17.86
N ALA A 106 -10.52 -4.14 -18.72
CA ALA A 106 -11.99 -4.13 -18.78
C ALA A 106 -12.62 -4.64 -17.46
N CYS A 107 -12.10 -5.71 -16.87
CA CYS A 107 -12.54 -6.19 -15.56
C CYS A 107 -12.34 -5.11 -14.48
N LEU A 108 -11.18 -4.43 -14.45
CA LEU A 108 -10.92 -3.38 -13.48
C LEU A 108 -11.84 -2.16 -13.68
N PHE A 109 -12.13 -1.75 -14.92
CA PHE A 109 -13.09 -0.67 -15.19
C PHE A 109 -14.48 -1.03 -14.66
N ASN A 110 -14.95 -2.24 -14.94
CA ASN A 110 -16.25 -2.70 -14.45
C ASN A 110 -16.26 -2.82 -12.93
N PHE A 111 -15.19 -3.36 -12.31
CA PHE A 111 -15.06 -3.42 -10.86
C PHE A 111 -15.19 -2.02 -10.22
N PHE A 112 -14.48 -1.02 -10.75
CA PHE A 112 -14.58 0.34 -10.22
C PHE A 112 -15.94 0.99 -10.49
N PHE A 113 -16.58 0.67 -11.59
CA PHE A 113 -17.94 1.13 -11.86
C PHE A 113 -18.90 0.61 -10.81
N GLU A 114 -18.93 -0.70 -10.54
CA GLU A 114 -19.80 -1.30 -9.52
C GLU A 114 -19.44 -0.82 -8.11
N LEU A 115 -18.15 -0.69 -7.80
CA LEU A 115 -17.68 -0.15 -6.53
C LEU A 115 -18.23 1.25 -6.30
N ASN A 116 -18.13 2.12 -7.31
CA ASN A 116 -18.65 3.49 -7.22
C ASN A 116 -20.17 3.54 -7.17
N ALA A 117 -20.87 2.68 -7.93
CA ALA A 117 -22.33 2.69 -8.00
C ALA A 117 -23.00 2.22 -6.71
N HIS A 118 -22.38 1.27 -5.99
CA HIS A 118 -23.05 0.58 -4.89
C HIS A 118 -22.38 0.73 -3.53
N PHE A 119 -21.09 1.05 -3.50
CA PHE A 119 -20.30 1.08 -2.25
C PHE A 119 -19.65 2.43 -1.95
N TYR A 120 -19.61 3.33 -2.94
CA TYR A 120 -18.98 4.63 -2.77
C TYR A 120 -20.05 5.67 -2.42
N THR A 121 -19.92 6.29 -1.26
CA THR A 121 -20.83 7.37 -0.84
C THR A 121 -20.13 8.71 -1.01
N HIS A 122 -20.74 9.59 -1.81
CA HIS A 122 -20.31 10.99 -1.87
C HIS A 122 -20.80 11.68 -0.60
N THR A 123 -19.94 11.74 0.41
CA THR A 123 -20.20 12.55 1.60
C THR A 123 -19.71 13.96 1.37
N ASP A 124 -20.56 14.94 1.64
CA ASP A 124 -20.09 16.32 1.82
C ASP A 124 -18.98 16.32 2.88
N MET A 125 -17.83 16.88 2.53
CA MET A 125 -16.52 16.84 3.24
C MET A 125 -16.53 17.42 4.67
N SER A 126 -17.63 17.40 5.39
CA SER A 126 -17.72 18.01 6.73
C SER A 126 -17.51 17.04 7.91
N VAL A 127 -17.33 15.73 7.69
CA VAL A 127 -17.35 14.75 8.80
C VAL A 127 -16.08 13.91 8.97
N HIS A 128 -15.22 13.79 7.97
CA HIS A 128 -13.89 13.25 8.21
C HIS A 128 -12.90 14.39 8.43
N LEU A 129 -12.89 14.90 9.67
CA LEU A 129 -11.73 15.58 10.22
C LEU A 129 -10.56 14.61 10.00
N SER A 130 -9.65 14.98 9.10
CA SER A 130 -8.41 14.24 8.92
C SER A 130 -7.85 14.00 10.33
N ASP A 131 -7.68 12.74 10.72
CA ASP A 131 -7.01 12.46 11.98
C ASP A 131 -5.61 13.03 11.84
N ASP A 132 -5.30 14.09 12.56
CA ASP A 132 -3.99 14.78 12.57
C ASP A 132 -2.84 13.74 12.69
N LYS A 133 -3.11 12.60 13.32
CA LYS A 133 -2.17 11.48 13.42
C LYS A 133 -1.94 10.82 12.07
N MET A 134 -2.99 10.60 11.27
CA MET A 134 -2.86 9.96 9.97
C MET A 134 -2.12 10.84 8.99
N ASP A 135 -2.43 12.14 8.95
CA ASP A 135 -1.72 13.09 8.10
C ASP A 135 -0.25 13.18 8.46
N LYS A 136 0.07 13.22 9.76
CA LYS A 136 1.45 13.17 10.23
C LYS A 136 2.16 11.87 9.86
N LEU A 137 1.48 10.72 9.95
CA LEU A 137 2.07 9.46 9.53
C LEU A 137 2.34 9.45 8.02
N LYS A 138 1.42 9.92 7.19
CA LYS A 138 1.61 10.07 5.74
C LYS A 138 2.81 10.98 5.41
N LEU A 139 2.95 12.09 6.13
CA LEU A 139 4.12 12.98 6.00
C LEU A 139 5.44 12.24 6.31
N VAL A 140 5.49 11.44 7.39
CA VAL A 140 6.67 10.65 7.76
C VAL A 140 7.00 9.62 6.69
N LEU A 141 6.01 8.88 6.19
CA LEU A 141 6.24 7.86 5.18
C LEU A 141 6.72 8.44 3.85
N ASN A 142 6.12 9.55 3.42
CA ASN A 142 6.57 10.30 2.23
C ASN A 142 8.01 10.85 2.41
N TYR A 143 8.36 11.29 3.64
CA TYR A 143 9.72 11.69 3.94
C TYR A 143 10.72 10.54 3.83
N ILE A 144 10.37 9.36 4.36
CA ILE A 144 11.19 8.13 4.21
C ILE A 144 11.38 7.82 2.74
N GLU A 145 10.33 7.77 1.96
CA GLU A 145 10.37 7.46 0.53
C GLU A 145 11.33 8.36 -0.25
N LYS A 146 11.33 9.65 0.04
CA LYS A 146 12.19 10.62 -0.64
C LYS A 146 13.63 10.67 -0.14
N ASN A 147 13.89 10.18 1.09
CA ASN A 147 15.17 10.37 1.76
C ASN A 147 15.84 9.09 2.26
N PHE A 148 15.27 7.90 2.02
CA PHE A 148 15.74 6.62 2.60
C PHE A 148 17.22 6.33 2.32
N ALA A 149 17.75 6.81 1.19
CA ALA A 149 19.14 6.57 0.75
C ALA A 149 20.18 7.28 1.60
N ARG A 150 19.80 8.27 2.41
CA ARG A 150 20.70 8.98 3.32
C ARG A 150 20.41 8.67 4.79
N ALA A 151 21.32 9.07 5.67
CA ALA A 151 21.05 9.00 7.10
C ALA A 151 19.86 9.91 7.46
N ILE A 152 18.90 9.37 8.20
CA ILE A 152 17.75 10.09 8.76
C ILE A 152 17.81 9.89 10.27
N SER A 153 18.03 10.99 11.03
CA SER A 153 18.02 10.94 12.48
C SER A 153 16.59 11.03 13.04
N ILE A 154 16.41 10.48 14.25
CA ILE A 154 15.13 10.60 14.96
C ILE A 154 14.84 12.08 15.27
N GLU A 155 15.87 12.86 15.56
CA GLU A 155 15.73 14.29 15.81
C GLU A 155 15.19 15.03 14.59
N GLU A 156 15.79 14.80 13.43
CA GLU A 156 15.38 15.40 12.15
C GLU A 156 13.92 15.11 11.82
N ILE A 157 13.50 13.85 11.87
CA ILE A 157 12.13 13.49 11.50
C ILE A 157 11.11 13.93 12.55
N ALA A 158 11.49 13.97 13.82
CA ALA A 158 10.64 14.49 14.89
C ALA A 158 10.40 16.00 14.72
N GLN A 159 11.45 16.78 14.41
CA GLN A 159 11.34 18.21 14.10
C GLN A 159 10.45 18.45 12.87
N TRP A 160 10.60 17.62 11.82
CA TRP A 160 9.77 17.70 10.61
C TRP A 160 8.27 17.55 10.92
N CYS A 161 7.92 16.70 11.90
CA CYS A 161 6.54 16.48 12.33
C CYS A 161 6.08 17.40 13.48
N HIS A 162 6.92 18.34 13.91
CA HIS A 162 6.69 19.18 15.09
C HIS A 162 6.47 18.38 16.39
N PHE A 163 7.21 17.26 16.53
CA PHE A 163 7.21 16.43 17.74
C PHE A 163 8.53 16.52 18.49
N SER A 164 8.48 16.24 19.81
CA SER A 164 9.70 15.83 20.52
C SER A 164 10.11 14.43 20.08
N GLN A 165 11.40 14.07 20.18
CA GLN A 165 11.89 12.75 19.81
C GLN A 165 11.15 11.62 20.52
N SER A 166 10.88 11.78 21.83
CA SER A 166 10.15 10.77 22.62
C SER A 166 8.70 10.62 22.18
N HIS A 167 8.04 11.72 21.83
CA HIS A 167 6.67 11.70 21.31
C HIS A 167 6.63 11.05 19.94
N PHE A 168 7.54 11.41 19.04
CA PHE A 168 7.66 10.80 17.71
C PHE A 168 7.86 9.29 17.77
N MET A 169 8.78 8.80 18.62
CA MET A 169 9.02 7.37 18.75
C MET A 169 7.78 6.61 19.21
N LYS A 170 7.03 7.13 20.18
CA LYS A 170 5.77 6.54 20.65
C LYS A 170 4.70 6.60 19.57
N PHE A 171 4.52 7.76 18.95
CA PHE A 171 3.58 7.98 17.86
C PHE A 171 3.82 6.98 16.72
N PHE A 172 5.05 6.93 16.20
CA PHE A 172 5.38 6.08 15.07
C PHE A 172 5.18 4.58 15.39
N LYS A 173 5.64 4.14 16.57
CA LYS A 173 5.45 2.75 17.01
C LYS A 173 3.97 2.39 17.19
N ASN A 174 3.16 3.30 17.72
CA ASN A 174 1.72 3.07 17.87
C ASN A 174 1.01 2.97 16.51
N CYS A 175 1.43 3.77 15.52
CA CYS A 175 0.84 3.75 14.18
C CYS A 175 1.30 2.57 13.33
N THR A 176 2.58 2.14 13.43
CA THR A 176 3.18 1.15 12.51
C THR A 176 3.46 -0.21 13.18
N GLY A 177 3.27 -0.32 14.48
CA GLY A 177 3.62 -1.52 15.26
C GLY A 177 5.12 -1.72 15.49
N THR A 178 5.99 -0.94 14.84
CA THR A 178 7.44 -1.12 14.89
C THR A 178 8.20 0.20 15.12
N SER A 179 9.48 0.12 15.48
CA SER A 179 10.28 1.34 15.65
C SER A 179 10.60 1.99 14.30
N PHE A 180 10.81 3.32 14.30
CA PHE A 180 11.20 4.07 13.10
C PHE A 180 12.46 3.51 12.44
N VAL A 181 13.49 3.18 13.23
CA VAL A 181 14.75 2.62 12.70
C VAL A 181 14.54 1.25 12.07
N THR A 182 13.72 0.41 12.68
CA THR A 182 13.36 -0.91 12.13
C THR A 182 12.61 -0.75 10.82
N TYR A 183 11.60 0.11 10.79
CA TYR A 183 10.81 0.39 9.60
C TYR A 183 11.67 0.94 8.45
N LEU A 184 12.53 1.93 8.72
CA LEU A 184 13.44 2.50 7.72
C LEU A 184 14.38 1.44 7.14
N ASN A 185 14.96 0.59 7.99
CA ASN A 185 15.82 -0.49 7.53
C ASN A 185 15.06 -1.52 6.69
N ASP A 186 13.84 -1.87 7.08
CA ASP A 186 12.97 -2.77 6.32
C ASP A 186 12.60 -2.21 4.96
N TYR A 187 12.29 -0.91 4.89
CA TYR A 187 12.04 -0.21 3.63
C TYR A 187 13.25 -0.24 2.70
N ARG A 188 14.44 0.09 3.23
CA ARG A 188 15.71 0.04 2.50
C ARG A 188 16.01 -1.36 1.94
N LEU A 189 15.76 -2.40 2.74
CA LEU A 189 15.95 -3.81 2.32
C LEU A 189 14.99 -4.20 1.20
N ILE A 190 13.75 -3.72 1.21
CA ILE A 190 12.78 -3.96 0.14
C ILE A 190 13.26 -3.34 -1.18
N ILE A 191 13.73 -2.09 -1.14
CA ILE A 191 14.28 -1.41 -2.33
C ILE A 191 15.55 -2.13 -2.82
N ALA A 192 16.47 -2.49 -1.92
CA ALA A 192 17.68 -3.23 -2.26
C ALA A 192 17.36 -4.58 -2.93
N ALA A 193 16.41 -5.34 -2.39
CA ALA A 193 15.98 -6.62 -2.97
C ALA A 193 15.40 -6.46 -4.38
N ARG A 194 14.65 -5.36 -4.63
CA ARG A 194 14.14 -5.03 -5.96
C ARG A 194 15.30 -4.76 -6.93
N ILE A 195 16.26 -3.91 -6.55
CA ILE A 195 17.41 -3.56 -7.39
C ILE A 195 18.23 -4.81 -7.71
N LEU A 196 18.53 -5.64 -6.69
CA LEU A 196 19.29 -6.88 -6.88
C LEU A 196 18.60 -7.90 -7.80
N LYS A 197 17.26 -7.91 -7.84
CA LYS A 197 16.49 -8.77 -8.77
C LYS A 197 16.46 -8.26 -10.20
N THR A 198 16.58 -6.95 -10.40
CA THR A 198 16.37 -6.32 -11.71
C THR A 198 17.66 -5.82 -12.37
N THR A 199 18.77 -5.85 -11.65
CA THR A 199 20.07 -5.35 -12.13
C THR A 199 21.21 -6.32 -11.80
N THR A 200 22.37 -6.08 -12.39
CA THR A 200 23.62 -6.79 -12.11
C THR A 200 24.59 -5.97 -11.23
N HIS A 201 24.08 -4.95 -10.54
CA HIS A 201 24.92 -4.09 -9.71
C HIS A 201 25.57 -4.88 -8.56
N PRO A 202 26.82 -4.58 -8.19
CA PRO A 202 27.47 -5.17 -7.04
C PRO A 202 26.70 -4.93 -5.76
N VAL A 203 26.58 -5.94 -4.91
CA VAL A 203 25.83 -5.88 -3.63
C VAL A 203 26.26 -4.70 -2.76
N ILE A 204 27.54 -4.38 -2.73
CA ILE A 204 28.09 -3.26 -1.94
C ILE A 204 27.55 -1.91 -2.44
N ILE A 205 27.43 -1.75 -3.75
CA ILE A 205 26.88 -0.52 -4.34
C ILE A 205 25.39 -0.41 -4.02
N VAL A 206 24.65 -1.50 -4.21
CA VAL A 206 23.20 -1.52 -3.89
C VAL A 206 22.94 -1.21 -2.41
N ALA A 207 23.76 -1.78 -1.51
CA ALA A 207 23.65 -1.51 -0.07
C ALA A 207 23.89 -0.02 0.23
N SER A 208 24.94 0.57 -0.34
CA SER A 208 25.28 1.98 -0.19
C SER A 208 24.18 2.89 -0.75
N ASP A 209 23.71 2.63 -1.96
CA ASP A 209 22.65 3.40 -2.62
C ASP A 209 21.30 3.34 -1.85
N CYS A 210 21.10 2.26 -1.09
CA CYS A 210 19.95 2.12 -0.20
C CYS A 210 20.20 2.68 1.22
N GLY A 211 21.32 3.37 1.47
CA GLY A 211 21.59 4.05 2.74
C GLY A 211 22.14 3.16 3.85
N PHE A 212 22.79 2.03 3.50
CA PHE A 212 23.54 1.21 4.44
C PHE A 212 25.04 1.53 4.39
N ASP A 213 25.55 2.16 5.44
CA ASP A 213 26.98 2.48 5.55
C ASP A 213 27.84 1.26 5.88
N ASN A 214 27.24 0.17 6.38
CA ASN A 214 27.95 -1.04 6.78
C ASN A 214 27.40 -2.27 6.06
N ILE A 215 28.21 -2.82 5.15
CA ILE A 215 27.86 -3.99 4.33
C ILE A 215 27.60 -5.25 5.17
N SER A 216 28.33 -5.45 6.27
CA SER A 216 28.14 -6.61 7.15
C SER A 216 26.79 -6.53 7.88
N TYR A 217 26.39 -5.33 8.30
CA TYR A 217 25.07 -5.08 8.88
C TYR A 217 23.97 -5.32 7.85
N PHE A 218 24.13 -4.79 6.63
CA PHE A 218 23.20 -5.02 5.52
C PHE A 218 23.02 -6.52 5.25
N ASN A 219 24.10 -7.27 5.03
CA ASN A 219 24.05 -8.70 4.74
C ASN A 219 23.32 -9.48 5.83
N ARG A 220 23.60 -9.17 7.10
CA ARG A 220 22.92 -9.79 8.24
C ARG A 220 21.42 -9.49 8.20
N LYS A 221 21.02 -8.22 8.07
CA LYS A 221 19.62 -7.80 8.04
C LYS A 221 18.86 -8.34 6.83
N PHE A 222 19.53 -8.41 5.68
CA PHE A 222 18.96 -9.00 4.48
C PHE A 222 18.69 -10.50 4.67
N LYS A 223 19.64 -11.24 5.24
CA LYS A 223 19.46 -12.65 5.54
C LYS A 223 18.40 -12.91 6.61
N GLU A 224 18.34 -12.07 7.65
CA GLU A 224 17.28 -12.13 8.67
C GLU A 224 15.89 -11.99 8.02
N LYS A 225 15.73 -11.09 7.06
CA LYS A 225 14.45 -10.79 6.42
C LYS A 225 14.04 -11.80 5.33
N TYR A 226 14.98 -12.22 4.49
CA TYR A 226 14.68 -13.03 3.29
C TYR A 226 15.14 -14.50 3.39
N GLY A 227 15.79 -14.89 4.47
CA GLY A 227 16.33 -16.25 4.65
C GLY A 227 17.56 -16.57 3.82
N VAL A 228 17.94 -15.70 2.86
CA VAL A 228 19.07 -15.88 1.94
C VAL A 228 19.98 -14.66 1.96
N SER A 229 21.26 -14.85 1.61
CA SER A 229 22.19 -13.73 1.45
C SER A 229 21.91 -12.95 0.16
N PRO A 230 22.16 -11.63 0.14
CA PRO A 230 22.12 -10.86 -1.10
C PRO A 230 23.23 -11.34 -2.04
N ARG A 231 22.88 -11.49 -3.32
CA ARG A 231 23.84 -11.91 -4.38
C ARG A 231 23.75 -10.96 -5.56
#